data_ec05a6939ef19f92a773407cebb969b3
#
_entry.id   ec05a6939ef19f92a773407cebb969b3
#
_cell.length_a   1.000
_cell.length_b   1.000
_cell.length_c   1.000
_cell.angle_alpha   90.00
_cell.angle_beta   90.00
_cell.angle_gamma   90.00
#
_symmetry.space_group_name_H-M   'P 1'
#
loop_
_entity.id
_entity.type
_entity.pdbx_description
1 polymer ?
#
loop_
_entity_poly.entity_id
_entity_poly.type
_entity_poly.pdbx_seq_one_letter_code
_entity_poly.pdbx_strand_id
1 'polypeptide(L)'
;YEDAIVLSERIVREDMFTSVHVVEQLLEVRETKRGMEEFTADIPNVSEEATKDLDENGIIRIGAHIEPGDIIVGKITPKGESDPSPEEKLLKAIFGDKAGDVKDASLKASPSLSGVVIDKHLYKKAQKDRKQKLEDKEIMAKYDAAFAVKTAELKALLVSKLITLLDGHTSLGVYDHIKT
;
A
#
# COMPACT_ATOMS: atom_id res chain seq x y z
N TYR A 1 9.29 -39.50 13.10
CA TYR A 1 7.99 -39.35 12.38
C TYR A 1 7.02 -38.41 13.09
N GLU A 2 7.38 -37.87 14.24
CA GLU A 2 6.47 -37.03 15.03
C GLU A 2 6.02 -35.75 14.29
N ASP A 3 6.91 -35.18 13.45
CA ASP A 3 6.64 -33.97 12.68
C ASP A 3 6.45 -34.24 11.16
N ALA A 4 6.27 -35.51 10.76
CA ALA A 4 6.12 -35.87 9.37
C ALA A 4 4.69 -36.28 9.04
N ILE A 5 4.18 -35.77 7.91
CA ILE A 5 2.88 -36.12 7.37
C ILE A 5 3.11 -36.87 6.04
N VAL A 6 2.48 -38.04 5.92
CA VAL A 6 2.50 -38.84 4.67
C VAL A 6 1.30 -38.41 3.84
N LEU A 7 1.53 -37.84 2.67
CA LEU A 7 0.51 -37.36 1.73
C LEU A 7 0.62 -38.14 0.40
N SER A 8 -0.51 -38.23 -0.31
CA SER A 8 -0.52 -38.66 -1.68
C SER A 8 0.20 -37.63 -2.57
N GLU A 9 1.07 -38.08 -3.48
CA GLU A 9 1.74 -37.23 -4.47
C GLU A 9 0.73 -36.39 -5.30
N ARG A 10 -0.45 -36.94 -5.56
CA ARG A 10 -1.50 -36.28 -6.30
C ARG A 10 -1.99 -34.98 -5.62
N ILE A 11 -2.07 -34.95 -4.29
CA ILE A 11 -2.49 -33.76 -3.52
C ILE A 11 -1.52 -32.60 -3.77
N VAL A 12 -0.21 -32.90 -3.80
CA VAL A 12 0.83 -31.89 -4.04
C VAL A 12 0.88 -31.48 -5.51
N ARG A 13 0.75 -32.43 -6.44
CA ARG A 13 0.83 -32.15 -7.88
C ARG A 13 -0.36 -31.35 -8.40
N GLU A 14 -1.55 -31.59 -7.89
CA GLU A 14 -2.78 -30.96 -8.34
C GLU A 14 -3.21 -29.78 -7.42
N ASP A 15 -2.34 -29.35 -6.48
CA ASP A 15 -2.59 -28.29 -5.49
C ASP A 15 -3.93 -28.47 -4.75
N MET A 16 -4.32 -29.72 -4.49
CA MET A 16 -5.55 -30.02 -3.77
C MET A 16 -5.43 -29.61 -2.30
N PHE A 17 -6.46 -28.99 -1.79
CA PHE A 17 -6.51 -28.44 -0.41
C PHE A 17 -5.52 -27.30 -0.13
N THR A 18 -4.98 -26.69 -1.16
CA THR A 18 -4.11 -25.50 -1.03
C THR A 18 -4.98 -24.30 -0.67
N SER A 19 -4.57 -23.53 0.33
CA SER A 19 -5.22 -22.29 0.74
C SER A 19 -4.31 -21.10 0.48
N VAL A 20 -4.91 -19.98 0.08
CA VAL A 20 -4.24 -18.69 -0.06
C VAL A 20 -4.64 -17.81 1.12
N HIS A 21 -3.66 -17.30 1.84
CA HIS A 21 -3.87 -16.38 2.95
C HIS A 21 -3.40 -15.00 2.54
N VAL A 22 -4.31 -14.02 2.62
CA VAL A 22 -4.00 -12.61 2.40
C VAL A 22 -3.90 -11.95 3.77
N VAL A 23 -2.73 -11.38 4.07
CA VAL A 23 -2.45 -10.70 5.34
C VAL A 23 -2.26 -9.22 5.07
N GLU A 24 -2.99 -8.38 5.76
CA GLU A 24 -2.84 -6.92 5.70
C GLU A 24 -1.94 -6.45 6.83
N GLN A 25 -0.96 -5.62 6.49
CA GLN A 25 -0.06 -4.97 7.44
C GLN A 25 -0.33 -3.46 7.42
N LEU A 26 -0.66 -2.89 8.56
CA LEU A 26 -0.94 -1.47 8.70
C LEU A 26 0.17 -0.80 9.52
N LEU A 27 0.69 0.33 9.03
CA LEU A 27 1.66 1.14 9.75
C LEU A 27 1.27 2.62 9.67
N GLU A 28 1.31 3.30 10.80
CA GLU A 28 0.99 4.72 10.90
C GLU A 28 2.22 5.54 11.24
N VAL A 29 2.29 6.75 10.69
CA VAL A 29 3.24 7.80 11.09
C VAL A 29 2.58 8.66 12.15
N ARG A 30 3.27 8.85 13.26
CA ARG A 30 2.78 9.63 14.40
C ARG A 30 3.65 10.85 14.64
N GLU A 31 3.03 11.91 15.11
CA GLU A 31 3.75 13.06 15.64
C GLU A 31 4.18 12.76 17.08
N THR A 32 5.48 12.75 17.31
CA THR A 32 6.05 12.55 18.66
C THR A 32 6.49 13.89 19.24
N LYS A 33 6.68 13.96 20.57
CA LYS A 33 7.22 15.16 21.23
C LYS A 33 8.61 15.57 20.72
N ARG A 34 9.32 14.67 20.03
CA ARG A 34 10.68 14.84 19.51
C ARG A 34 10.72 15.14 18.01
N GLY A 35 9.58 15.18 17.36
CA GLY A 35 9.43 15.40 15.94
C GLY A 35 8.48 14.41 15.29
N MET A 36 8.26 14.58 14.01
CA MET A 36 7.38 13.74 13.22
C MET A 36 8.15 12.48 12.77
N GLU A 37 7.52 11.32 12.90
CA GLU A 37 8.02 10.10 12.26
C GLU A 37 7.93 10.26 10.73
N GLU A 38 8.77 9.56 9.99
CA GLU A 38 8.81 9.64 8.53
C GLU A 38 8.96 8.26 7.90
N PHE A 39 8.28 8.03 6.78
CA PHE A 39 8.52 6.89 5.93
C PHE A 39 9.67 7.19 4.97
N THR A 40 10.67 6.32 4.94
CA THR A 40 11.85 6.47 4.07
C THR A 40 12.51 5.13 3.81
N ALA A 41 13.16 5.02 2.65
CA ALA A 41 14.05 3.91 2.35
C ALA A 41 15.45 4.08 2.97
N ASP A 42 15.79 5.32 3.36
CA ASP A 42 17.07 5.67 3.99
C ASP A 42 17.01 5.39 5.51
N ILE A 43 17.25 4.13 5.86
CA ILE A 43 17.17 3.62 7.24
C ILE A 43 18.58 3.50 7.81
N PRO A 44 18.87 4.06 9.00
CA PRO A 44 20.18 3.95 9.60
C PRO A 44 20.52 2.49 9.95
N ASN A 45 21.79 2.13 9.79
CA ASN A 45 22.34 0.80 10.14
C ASN A 45 21.71 -0.39 9.37
N VAL A 46 21.19 -0.16 8.19
CA VAL A 46 20.63 -1.20 7.30
C VAL A 46 21.45 -1.23 6.02
N SER A 47 21.71 -2.43 5.50
CA SER A 47 22.41 -2.59 4.22
C SER A 47 21.51 -2.19 3.04
N GLU A 48 22.12 -1.75 1.94
CA GLU A 48 21.41 -1.43 0.69
C GLU A 48 20.67 -2.65 0.11
N GLU A 49 21.18 -3.84 0.36
CA GLU A 49 20.51 -5.08 -0.06
C GLU A 49 19.16 -5.30 0.63
N ALA A 50 19.04 -4.94 1.91
CA ALA A 50 17.78 -5.06 2.66
C ALA A 50 16.75 -3.99 2.29
N THR A 51 17.17 -2.91 1.63
CA THR A 51 16.28 -1.83 1.19
C THR A 51 16.04 -1.81 -0.32
N LYS A 52 16.64 -2.73 -1.08
CA LYS A 52 16.56 -2.79 -2.55
C LYS A 52 15.13 -2.88 -3.12
N ASP A 53 14.22 -3.49 -2.38
CA ASP A 53 12.83 -3.69 -2.78
C ASP A 53 11.89 -2.59 -2.24
N LEU A 54 12.43 -1.57 -1.57
CA LEU A 54 11.68 -0.41 -1.13
C LEU A 54 11.61 0.65 -2.24
N ASP A 55 10.49 1.35 -2.31
CA ASP A 55 10.32 2.51 -3.18
C ASP A 55 10.82 3.81 -2.51
N GLU A 56 10.71 4.94 -3.22
CA GLU A 56 11.10 6.26 -2.72
C GLU A 56 10.36 6.67 -1.43
N ASN A 57 9.17 6.11 -1.18
CA ASN A 57 8.40 6.34 0.03
C ASN A 57 8.74 5.33 1.15
N GLY A 58 9.75 4.49 0.97
CA GLY A 58 10.14 3.46 1.93
C GLY A 58 9.16 2.28 2.02
N ILE A 59 8.28 2.08 1.04
CA ILE A 59 7.32 0.98 1.03
C ILE A 59 7.75 -0.07 0.01
N ILE A 60 7.64 -1.33 0.37
CA ILE A 60 7.99 -2.42 -0.51
C ILE A 60 7.20 -2.38 -1.83
N ARG A 61 7.84 -2.74 -2.94
CA ARG A 61 7.21 -2.77 -4.26
C ARG A 61 6.24 -3.94 -4.40
N ILE A 62 5.22 -3.77 -5.22
CA ILE A 62 4.28 -4.83 -5.58
C ILE A 62 5.03 -5.91 -6.38
N GLY A 63 4.76 -7.18 -6.07
CA GLY A 63 5.42 -8.33 -6.67
C GLY A 63 6.75 -8.72 -6.02
N ALA A 64 7.23 -7.99 -5.01
CA ALA A 64 8.40 -8.39 -4.25
C ALA A 64 8.10 -9.63 -3.41
N HIS A 65 9.09 -10.52 -3.31
CA HIS A 65 9.04 -11.66 -2.42
C HIS A 65 9.53 -11.24 -1.04
N ILE A 66 8.78 -11.61 -0.01
CA ILE A 66 9.07 -11.29 1.38
C ILE A 66 9.52 -12.55 2.10
N GLU A 67 10.63 -12.45 2.81
CA GLU A 67 11.12 -13.46 3.74
C GLU A 67 11.07 -12.96 5.18
N PRO A 68 11.07 -13.85 6.19
CA PRO A 68 11.12 -13.46 7.58
C PRO A 68 12.30 -12.54 7.91
N GLY A 69 12.03 -11.35 8.46
CA GLY A 69 13.05 -10.37 8.80
C GLY A 69 13.22 -9.24 7.77
N ASP A 70 12.68 -9.38 6.56
CA ASP A 70 12.72 -8.33 5.54
C ASP A 70 11.94 -7.09 5.97
N ILE A 71 12.38 -5.93 5.49
CA ILE A 71 11.73 -4.66 5.75
C ILE A 71 10.57 -4.48 4.77
N ILE A 72 9.34 -4.43 5.30
CA ILE A 72 8.13 -4.19 4.51
C ILE A 72 7.91 -2.70 4.33
N VAL A 73 8.09 -1.92 5.40
CA VAL A 73 7.96 -0.45 5.37
C VAL A 73 9.07 0.15 6.21
N GLY A 74 9.89 0.99 5.60
CA GLY A 74 10.91 1.76 6.26
C GLY A 74 10.31 2.95 7.00
N LYS A 75 10.54 3.03 8.31
CA LYS A 75 10.12 4.13 9.16
C LYS A 75 11.24 4.55 10.09
N ILE A 76 11.44 5.84 10.22
CA ILE A 76 12.37 6.44 11.16
C ILE A 76 11.63 7.29 12.18
N THR A 77 12.13 7.27 13.40
CA THR A 77 11.63 8.11 14.49
C THR A 77 12.76 9.01 14.99
N PRO A 78 12.59 10.34 15.08
CA PRO A 78 13.63 11.22 15.57
C PRO A 78 13.98 10.91 17.01
N LYS A 79 15.29 10.84 17.31
CA LYS A 79 15.80 10.82 18.66
C LYS A 79 15.77 12.26 19.22
N GLY A 80 15.45 12.43 20.50
CA GLY A 80 15.54 13.76 21.12
C GLY A 80 16.99 14.22 21.19
N GLU A 81 17.18 15.52 21.29
CA GLU A 81 18.47 16.12 21.59
C GLU A 81 19.01 15.58 22.91
N SER A 82 19.97 14.68 22.82
CA SER A 82 20.82 14.25 23.93
C SER A 82 22.25 14.39 23.43
N ASP A 83 23.16 14.74 24.32
CA ASP A 83 24.58 14.76 23.96
C ASP A 83 24.97 13.38 23.40
N PRO A 84 25.46 13.32 22.16
CA PRO A 84 25.77 12.05 21.54
C PRO A 84 26.90 11.34 22.30
N SER A 85 26.70 10.07 22.59
CA SER A 85 27.75 9.23 23.19
C SER A 85 28.96 9.13 22.26
N PRO A 86 30.16 8.79 22.75
CA PRO A 86 31.34 8.60 21.93
C PRO A 86 31.10 7.60 20.80
N GLU A 87 30.29 6.57 21.03
CA GLU A 87 29.92 5.56 20.05
C GLU A 87 28.99 6.13 18.97
N GLU A 88 28.04 6.99 19.36
CA GLU A 88 27.15 7.68 18.41
C GLU A 88 27.92 8.71 17.54
N LYS A 89 28.94 9.38 18.11
CA LYS A 89 29.84 10.24 17.34
C LYS A 89 30.63 9.46 16.30
N LEU A 90 31.05 8.25 16.65
CA LEU A 90 31.75 7.35 15.71
C LEU A 90 30.78 6.89 14.59
N LEU A 91 29.56 6.50 14.95
CA LEU A 91 28.54 6.11 13.98
C LEU A 91 28.16 7.26 13.05
N LYS A 92 28.04 8.48 13.55
CA LYS A 92 27.85 9.68 12.70
C LYS A 92 29.00 9.89 11.72
N ALA A 93 30.24 9.68 12.16
CA ALA A 93 31.42 9.82 11.29
C ALA A 93 31.49 8.77 10.18
N ILE A 94 30.98 7.56 10.40
CA ILE A 94 31.01 6.44 9.45
C ILE A 94 29.80 6.46 8.52
N PHE A 95 28.60 6.68 9.03
CA PHE A 95 27.31 6.55 8.33
C PHE A 95 26.61 7.88 8.04
N GLY A 96 27.24 9.02 8.34
CA GLY A 96 26.70 10.36 8.14
C GLY A 96 25.82 10.86 9.29
N ASP A 97 25.42 12.14 9.20
CA ASP A 97 24.70 12.85 10.27
C ASP A 97 23.36 12.23 10.65
N LYS A 98 22.67 11.62 9.70
CA LYS A 98 21.35 10.97 9.94
C LYS A 98 21.41 9.77 10.89
N ALA A 99 22.53 9.04 10.90
CA ALA A 99 22.67 7.82 11.72
C ALA A 99 22.59 8.07 13.25
N GLY A 100 22.88 9.29 13.70
CA GLY A 100 22.84 9.65 15.12
C GLY A 100 21.51 10.24 15.59
N ASP A 101 20.73 10.84 14.70
CA ASP A 101 19.58 11.67 15.07
C ASP A 101 18.24 10.94 14.97
N VAL A 102 18.22 9.77 14.32
CA VAL A 102 17.01 8.98 14.11
C VAL A 102 17.18 7.54 14.57
N LYS A 103 16.07 6.91 14.94
CA LYS A 103 15.99 5.50 15.32
C LYS A 103 15.17 4.74 14.28
N ASP A 104 15.63 3.55 13.91
CA ASP A 104 14.85 2.61 13.10
C ASP A 104 13.58 2.17 13.83
N ALA A 105 12.45 2.40 13.21
CA ALA A 105 11.13 1.98 13.64
C ALA A 105 10.37 1.26 12.51
N SER A 106 11.12 0.69 11.56
CA SER A 106 10.60 0.04 10.37
C SER A 106 9.77 -1.20 10.71
N LEU A 107 8.78 -1.46 9.89
CA LEU A 107 8.00 -2.68 9.95
C LEU A 107 8.74 -3.81 9.23
N LYS A 108 9.11 -4.84 9.99
CA LYS A 108 9.79 -6.02 9.48
C LYS A 108 8.82 -7.20 9.42
N ALA A 109 9.05 -8.08 8.45
CA ALA A 109 8.30 -9.32 8.31
C ALA A 109 8.44 -10.19 9.55
N SER A 110 7.31 -10.67 10.08
CA SER A 110 7.31 -11.62 11.19
C SER A 110 7.89 -12.97 10.77
N PRO A 111 8.37 -13.81 11.72
CA PRO A 111 8.93 -15.12 11.39
C PRO A 111 7.98 -16.06 10.65
N SER A 112 6.69 -15.83 10.74
CA SER A 112 5.65 -16.61 10.07
C SER A 112 5.20 -16.03 8.73
N LEU A 113 5.72 -14.86 8.35
CA LEU A 113 5.31 -14.16 7.14
C LEU A 113 6.32 -14.44 6.01
N SER A 114 5.90 -15.21 5.03
CA SER A 114 6.59 -15.44 3.77
C SER A 114 5.57 -15.41 2.64
N GLY A 115 5.85 -14.67 1.59
CA GLY A 115 4.90 -14.53 0.49
C GLY A 115 5.28 -13.45 -0.50
N VAL A 116 4.32 -13.02 -1.29
CA VAL A 116 4.49 -12.00 -2.34
C VAL A 116 3.56 -10.83 -2.05
N VAL A 117 4.07 -9.62 -2.22
CA VAL A 117 3.28 -8.38 -2.09
C VAL A 117 2.29 -8.29 -3.23
N ILE A 118 1.00 -8.27 -2.92
CA ILE A 118 -0.09 -8.20 -3.90
C ILE A 118 -0.42 -6.74 -4.19
N ASP A 119 -0.54 -5.92 -3.13
CA ASP A 119 -0.97 -4.53 -3.24
C ASP A 119 -0.40 -3.68 -2.11
N LYS A 120 -0.40 -2.34 -2.30
CA LYS A 120 0.00 -1.36 -1.30
C LYS A 120 -0.78 -0.07 -1.45
N HIS A 121 -1.13 0.52 -0.32
CA HIS A 121 -1.81 1.81 -0.27
C HIS A 121 -1.07 2.78 0.63
N LEU A 122 -0.80 3.99 0.14
CA LEU A 122 -0.21 5.07 0.91
C LEU A 122 -1.21 6.21 1.05
N TYR A 123 -1.65 6.46 2.27
CA TYR A 123 -2.53 7.58 2.59
C TYR A 123 -1.72 8.74 3.15
N LYS A 124 -1.74 9.87 2.48
CA LYS A 124 -1.09 11.10 2.95
C LYS A 124 -2.16 12.12 3.34
N LYS A 125 -1.96 12.79 4.48
CA LYS A 125 -2.81 13.91 4.88
C LYS A 125 -2.57 15.06 3.92
N ALA A 126 -3.62 15.53 3.26
CA ALA A 126 -3.53 16.68 2.37
C ALA A 126 -3.10 17.92 3.18
N GLN A 127 -2.03 18.56 2.76
CA GLN A 127 -1.64 19.85 3.29
C GLN A 127 -2.65 20.88 2.78
N LYS A 128 -3.09 21.80 3.66
CA LYS A 128 -4.14 22.79 3.33
C LYS A 128 -3.61 24.02 2.58
N ASP A 129 -2.52 23.86 1.83
CA ASP A 129 -1.93 24.96 1.07
C ASP A 129 -2.80 25.38 -0.11
N ARG A 130 -2.84 26.70 -0.35
CA ARG A 130 -3.69 27.31 -1.39
C ARG A 130 -3.34 26.83 -2.80
N LYS A 131 -2.06 26.56 -3.05
CA LYS A 131 -1.57 26.02 -4.33
C LYS A 131 -2.03 24.58 -4.55
N GLN A 132 -1.87 23.71 -3.54
CA GLN A 132 -2.33 22.33 -3.62
C GLN A 132 -3.83 22.21 -3.81
N LYS A 133 -4.63 23.10 -3.18
CA LYS A 133 -6.08 23.12 -3.42
C LYS A 133 -6.47 23.46 -4.86
N LEU A 134 -5.66 24.25 -5.56
CA LEU A 134 -5.89 24.55 -6.98
C LEU A 134 -5.49 23.36 -7.85
N GLU A 135 -4.34 22.74 -7.60
CA GLU A 135 -3.88 21.56 -8.29
C GLU A 135 -4.86 20.38 -8.10
N ASP A 136 -5.32 20.15 -6.88
CA ASP A 136 -6.32 19.14 -6.57
C ASP A 136 -7.63 19.37 -7.34
N LYS A 137 -8.09 20.64 -7.44
CA LYS A 137 -9.27 20.96 -8.23
C LYS A 137 -9.09 20.65 -9.71
N GLU A 138 -7.92 20.96 -10.28
CA GLU A 138 -7.64 20.66 -11.68
C GLU A 138 -7.56 19.15 -11.94
N ILE A 139 -6.96 18.40 -11.00
CA ILE A 139 -6.89 16.95 -11.07
C ILE A 139 -8.30 16.35 -10.97
N MET A 140 -9.11 16.78 -10.01
CA MET A 140 -10.50 16.34 -9.87
C MET A 140 -11.32 16.65 -11.12
N ALA A 141 -11.21 17.87 -11.67
CA ALA A 141 -11.92 18.22 -12.89
C ALA A 141 -11.56 17.32 -14.10
N LYS A 142 -10.29 16.90 -14.21
CA LYS A 142 -9.86 15.94 -15.24
C LYS A 142 -10.48 14.56 -15.04
N TYR A 143 -10.51 14.07 -13.80
CA TYR A 143 -11.13 12.78 -13.47
C TYR A 143 -12.65 12.83 -13.67
N ASP A 144 -13.31 13.91 -13.27
CA ASP A 144 -14.75 14.09 -13.47
C ASP A 144 -15.12 14.14 -14.97
N ALA A 145 -14.32 14.82 -15.79
CA ALA A 145 -14.50 14.85 -17.23
C ALA A 145 -14.33 13.45 -17.85
N ALA A 146 -13.29 12.71 -17.48
CA ALA A 146 -13.07 11.35 -17.94
C ALA A 146 -14.19 10.39 -17.49
N PHE A 147 -14.67 10.55 -16.26
CA PHE A 147 -15.79 9.79 -15.73
C PHE A 147 -17.09 10.08 -16.46
N ALA A 148 -17.36 11.36 -16.77
CA ALA A 148 -18.54 11.77 -17.52
C ALA A 148 -18.59 11.13 -18.93
N VAL A 149 -17.44 11.08 -19.62
CA VAL A 149 -17.34 10.41 -20.93
C VAL A 149 -17.65 8.92 -20.83
N LYS A 150 -16.98 8.22 -19.91
CA LYS A 150 -17.23 6.78 -19.69
C LYS A 150 -18.67 6.48 -19.29
N THR A 151 -19.25 7.34 -18.46
CA THR A 151 -20.65 7.19 -18.04
C THR A 151 -21.61 7.40 -19.20
N ALA A 152 -21.33 8.34 -20.11
CA ALA A 152 -22.12 8.56 -21.31
C ALA A 152 -22.05 7.36 -22.27
N GLU A 153 -20.85 6.80 -22.48
CA GLU A 153 -20.64 5.60 -23.30
C GLU A 153 -21.41 4.40 -22.73
N LEU A 154 -21.30 4.16 -21.43
CA LEU A 154 -22.02 3.06 -20.76
C LEU A 154 -23.53 3.24 -20.81
N LYS A 155 -24.03 4.45 -20.65
CA LYS A 155 -25.47 4.76 -20.80
C LYS A 155 -25.94 4.50 -22.25
N ALA A 156 -25.17 4.92 -23.24
CA ALA A 156 -25.50 4.66 -24.64
C ALA A 156 -25.54 3.15 -24.95
N LEU A 157 -24.56 2.40 -24.41
CA LEU A 157 -24.52 0.94 -24.56
C LEU A 157 -25.68 0.25 -23.82
N LEU A 158 -26.05 0.74 -22.64
CA LEU A 158 -27.21 0.25 -21.92
C LEU A 158 -28.50 0.48 -22.71
N VAL A 159 -28.69 1.69 -23.21
CA VAL A 159 -29.88 2.04 -24.03
C VAL A 159 -29.95 1.17 -25.29
N SER A 160 -28.84 0.97 -26.00
CA SER A 160 -28.82 0.12 -27.19
C SER A 160 -29.20 -1.33 -26.89
N LYS A 161 -28.68 -1.89 -25.78
CA LYS A 161 -29.05 -3.24 -25.32
C LYS A 161 -30.51 -3.34 -24.88
N LEU A 162 -31.03 -2.32 -24.20
CA LEU A 162 -32.46 -2.28 -23.83
C LEU A 162 -33.37 -2.23 -25.07
N ILE A 163 -33.03 -1.41 -26.07
CA ILE A 163 -33.77 -1.35 -27.31
C ILE A 163 -33.81 -2.74 -27.97
N THR A 164 -32.66 -3.42 -28.05
CA THR A 164 -32.59 -4.77 -28.65
C THR A 164 -33.43 -5.80 -27.91
N LEU A 165 -33.50 -5.67 -26.55
CA LEU A 165 -34.30 -6.58 -25.74
C LEU A 165 -35.82 -6.30 -25.79
N LEU A 166 -36.19 -5.02 -25.99
CA LEU A 166 -37.58 -4.59 -25.97
C LEU A 166 -38.20 -4.55 -27.37
N ASP A 167 -37.38 -4.65 -28.40
CA ASP A 167 -37.87 -4.65 -29.79
C ASP A 167 -38.82 -5.84 -30.01
N GLY A 168 -40.01 -5.51 -30.56
CA GLY A 168 -41.06 -6.50 -30.76
C GLY A 168 -41.97 -6.80 -29.55
N HIS A 169 -41.71 -6.19 -28.40
CA HIS A 169 -42.58 -6.33 -27.21
C HIS A 169 -43.48 -5.10 -27.01
N THR A 170 -44.73 -5.34 -26.60
CA THR A 170 -45.66 -4.26 -26.21
C THR A 170 -45.54 -3.97 -24.74
N SER A 171 -45.26 -2.71 -24.39
CA SER A 171 -45.18 -2.27 -22.95
C SER A 171 -46.60 -2.10 -22.39
N LEU A 172 -46.81 -2.62 -21.17
CA LEU A 172 -48.05 -2.43 -20.38
C LEU A 172 -48.06 -1.10 -19.60
N GLY A 173 -46.97 -0.36 -19.62
CA GLY A 173 -46.79 0.93 -18.92
C GLY A 173 -45.42 1.04 -18.26
N VAL A 174 -45.12 2.23 -17.71
CA VAL A 174 -43.89 2.51 -16.94
C VAL A 174 -44.29 2.72 -15.49
N TYR A 175 -43.69 1.96 -14.59
CA TYR A 175 -43.86 2.12 -13.16
C TYR A 175 -42.82 3.11 -12.62
N ASP A 176 -43.31 4.17 -12.00
CA ASP A 176 -42.45 5.13 -11.31
C ASP A 176 -42.54 4.86 -9.78
N HIS A 177 -41.48 4.23 -9.24
CA HIS A 177 -41.40 3.89 -7.82
C HIS A 177 -41.26 5.11 -6.88
N ILE A 178 -41.10 6.31 -7.43
CA ILE A 178 -40.91 7.54 -6.65
C ILE A 178 -42.25 8.19 -6.31
N LYS A 179 -43.35 7.76 -6.92
CA LYS A 179 -44.71 8.34 -6.74
C LYS A 179 -45.74 7.45 -6.10
N THR A 180 -45.30 6.42 -5.38
CA THR A 180 -46.20 5.61 -4.53
C THR A 180 -46.03 6.00 -3.07
#